data_c2621843ed9091edf949ca2e4afb301a
#
_entry.id   c2621843ed9091edf949ca2e4afb301a
#
_cell.length_a   1.000
_cell.length_b   1.000
_cell.length_c   1.000
_cell.angle_alpha   90.00
_cell.angle_beta   90.00
_cell.angle_gamma   90.00
#
_symmetry.space_group_name_H-M   'P 1'
#
loop_
_entity.id
_entity.type
_entity.pdbx_description
1 polymer ?
#
loop_
_entity_poly.entity_id
_entity_poly.type
_entity_poly.pdbx_seq_one_letter_code
_entity_poly.pdbx_strand_id
1 'polypeptide(L)'
;MAPARNYRTTWIVSSLQTLKAHGFYDRYVKLLPREHHDAVLLAVAGMWMPMAVARAHYDACDQLGLTAEEQLQMGMGVGRRAQGTILATAVAMAKASGVTPWTVLPQYHRLFRRGADGGALAVWKLGPKEARIEIVGCELFDVTYFRAAFRGVLLDIASLFCATAYIHDQTRIPPRGTAVFRFQWA
;
A
#
# COMPACT_ATOMS: atom_id res chain seq x y z
N MET A 1 -10.17 -18.99 2.60
CA MET A 1 -10.38 -17.58 2.14
C MET A 1 -9.95 -17.49 0.69
N ALA A 2 -10.75 -16.84 -0.16
CA ALA A 2 -10.42 -16.70 -1.57
C ALA A 2 -9.31 -15.66 -1.76
N PRO A 3 -8.32 -15.90 -2.64
CA PRO A 3 -7.30 -14.92 -2.99
C PRO A 3 -7.93 -13.71 -3.71
N ALA A 4 -7.26 -12.57 -3.64
CA ALA A 4 -7.66 -11.37 -4.36
C ALA A 4 -7.52 -11.61 -5.88
N ARG A 5 -8.56 -11.25 -6.63
CA ARG A 5 -8.62 -11.37 -8.09
C ARG A 5 -8.56 -10.02 -8.79
N ASN A 6 -8.98 -8.97 -8.08
CA ASN A 6 -8.97 -7.61 -8.60
C ASN A 6 -8.36 -6.64 -7.56
N TYR A 7 -7.81 -5.56 -8.09
CA TYR A 7 -7.21 -4.48 -7.33
C TYR A 7 -7.82 -3.13 -7.71
N ARG A 8 -7.94 -2.21 -6.76
CA ARG A 8 -8.62 -0.93 -6.98
C ARG A 8 -7.70 0.04 -7.71
N THR A 9 -8.17 0.57 -8.83
CA THR A 9 -7.42 1.51 -9.68
C THR A 9 -7.06 2.83 -8.99
N THR A 10 -7.72 3.18 -7.90
CA THR A 10 -7.33 4.35 -7.08
C THR A 10 -5.86 4.29 -6.66
N TRP A 11 -5.36 3.12 -6.29
CA TRP A 11 -3.97 2.92 -5.90
C TRP A 11 -3.02 3.00 -7.09
N ILE A 12 -3.43 2.46 -8.24
CA ILE A 12 -2.68 2.54 -9.50
C ILE A 12 -2.55 4.00 -9.97
N VAL A 13 -3.67 4.73 -10.00
CA VAL A 13 -3.69 6.15 -10.40
C VAL A 13 -2.82 7.00 -9.46
N SER A 14 -2.92 6.77 -8.14
CA SER A 14 -2.07 7.46 -7.16
C SER A 14 -0.58 7.12 -7.34
N SER A 15 -0.27 5.86 -7.68
CA SER A 15 1.10 5.42 -7.99
C SER A 15 1.63 6.13 -9.25
N LEU A 16 0.87 6.17 -10.34
CA LEU A 16 1.25 6.87 -11.58
C LEU A 16 1.50 8.36 -11.35
N GLN A 17 0.65 9.01 -10.55
CA GLN A 17 0.84 10.42 -10.19
C GLN A 17 2.11 10.62 -9.35
N THR A 18 2.44 9.67 -8.47
CA THR A 18 3.66 9.72 -7.67
C THR A 18 4.89 9.50 -8.55
N LEU A 19 4.85 8.53 -9.49
CA LEU A 19 5.91 8.33 -10.49
C LEU A 19 6.17 9.59 -11.31
N LYS A 20 5.11 10.30 -11.73
CA LYS A 20 5.23 11.59 -12.44
C LYS A 20 5.89 12.65 -11.58
N ALA A 21 5.45 12.79 -10.33
CA ALA A 21 5.98 13.78 -9.40
C ALA A 21 7.47 13.59 -9.08
N HIS A 22 7.96 12.35 -9.14
CA HIS A 22 9.37 12.00 -8.89
C HIS A 22 10.21 11.83 -10.17
N GLY A 23 9.65 12.08 -11.36
CA GLY A 23 10.38 12.00 -12.63
C GLY A 23 10.68 10.59 -13.14
N PHE A 24 10.02 9.56 -12.59
CA PHE A 24 10.23 8.17 -13.00
C PHE A 24 9.25 7.69 -14.08
N TYR A 25 8.25 8.50 -14.44
CA TYR A 25 7.14 8.08 -15.29
C TYR A 25 7.58 7.59 -16.68
N ASP A 26 8.48 8.31 -17.35
CA ASP A 26 8.89 7.96 -18.72
C ASP A 26 9.70 6.64 -18.75
N ARG A 27 10.50 6.38 -17.71
CA ARG A 27 11.22 5.11 -17.56
C ARG A 27 10.21 3.98 -17.26
N TYR A 28 9.26 4.24 -16.38
CA TYR A 28 8.21 3.30 -16.04
C TYR A 28 7.38 2.88 -17.27
N VAL A 29 6.94 3.83 -18.12
CA VAL A 29 6.16 3.52 -19.32
C VAL A 29 6.91 2.58 -20.26
N LYS A 30 8.23 2.70 -20.35
CA LYS A 30 9.07 1.81 -21.19
C LYS A 30 9.18 0.39 -20.61
N LEU A 31 9.01 0.23 -19.30
CA LEU A 31 9.10 -1.05 -18.59
C LEU A 31 7.73 -1.76 -18.51
N LEU A 32 6.64 -1.00 -18.57
CA LEU A 32 5.29 -1.58 -18.58
C LEU A 32 5.05 -2.33 -19.90
N PRO A 33 4.62 -3.61 -19.88
CA PRO A 33 4.28 -4.35 -21.09
C PRO A 33 3.20 -3.64 -21.91
N ARG A 34 3.40 -3.55 -23.23
CA ARG A 34 2.53 -2.76 -24.13
C ARG A 34 1.06 -3.18 -24.09
N GLU A 35 0.80 -4.47 -23.92
CA GLU A 35 -0.56 -5.02 -23.77
C GLU A 35 -1.32 -4.49 -22.56
N HIS A 36 -0.64 -3.90 -21.57
CA HIS A 36 -1.24 -3.31 -20.39
C HIS A 36 -1.29 -1.77 -20.40
N HIS A 37 -0.75 -1.10 -21.44
CA HIS A 37 -0.68 0.36 -21.51
C HIS A 37 -2.05 1.00 -21.35
N ASP A 38 -3.04 0.63 -22.16
CA ASP A 38 -4.38 1.24 -22.10
C ASP A 38 -5.04 1.01 -20.74
N ALA A 39 -4.98 -0.24 -20.25
CA ALA A 39 -5.61 -0.60 -18.99
C ALA A 39 -5.00 0.13 -17.77
N VAL A 40 -3.69 0.44 -17.81
CA VAL A 40 -2.98 1.06 -16.69
C VAL A 40 -2.90 2.57 -16.87
N LEU A 41 -2.43 3.06 -18.05
CA LEU A 41 -2.13 4.48 -18.25
C LEU A 41 -3.39 5.34 -18.38
N LEU A 42 -4.50 4.74 -18.85
CA LEU A 42 -5.82 5.39 -18.97
C LEU A 42 -6.75 5.03 -17.81
N ALA A 43 -6.24 4.38 -16.77
CA ALA A 43 -7.05 3.96 -15.63
C ALA A 43 -7.74 5.14 -14.95
N VAL A 44 -9.05 4.98 -14.72
CA VAL A 44 -9.85 5.93 -13.91
C VAL A 44 -9.91 5.42 -12.48
N ALA A 45 -9.70 6.31 -11.51
CA ALA A 45 -9.74 5.94 -10.09
C ALA A 45 -11.12 5.42 -9.69
N GLY A 46 -11.15 4.44 -8.79
CA GLY A 46 -12.39 3.89 -8.24
C GLY A 46 -12.96 2.67 -8.98
N MET A 47 -12.31 2.20 -10.03
CA MET A 47 -12.68 0.98 -10.76
C MET A 47 -11.95 -0.25 -10.20
N TRP A 48 -12.39 -1.43 -10.58
CA TRP A 48 -11.68 -2.68 -10.34
C TRP A 48 -10.85 -3.06 -11.57
N MET A 49 -9.60 -3.46 -11.34
CA MET A 49 -8.65 -3.90 -12.36
C MET A 49 -8.26 -5.36 -12.06
N PRO A 50 -8.17 -6.24 -13.07
CA PRO A 50 -7.69 -7.61 -12.85
C PRO A 50 -6.32 -7.61 -12.15
N MET A 51 -6.13 -8.53 -11.21
CA MET A 51 -4.91 -8.62 -10.40
C MET A 51 -3.66 -8.78 -11.26
N ALA A 52 -3.73 -9.53 -12.36
CA ALA A 52 -2.61 -9.69 -13.28
C ALA A 52 -2.15 -8.37 -13.91
N VAL A 53 -3.09 -7.47 -14.25
CA VAL A 53 -2.78 -6.14 -14.79
C VAL A 53 -2.16 -5.25 -13.71
N ALA A 54 -2.72 -5.28 -12.50
CA ALA A 54 -2.14 -4.56 -11.35
C ALA A 54 -0.74 -5.08 -11.02
N ARG A 55 -0.52 -6.40 -11.13
CA ARG A 55 0.80 -7.00 -10.95
C ARG A 55 1.80 -6.51 -11.99
N ALA A 56 1.43 -6.47 -13.28
CA ALA A 56 2.29 -5.94 -14.33
C ALA A 56 2.72 -4.49 -14.06
N HIS A 57 1.81 -3.65 -13.51
CA HIS A 57 2.16 -2.30 -13.07
C HIS A 57 3.26 -2.31 -11.99
N TYR A 58 3.12 -3.13 -10.95
CA TYR A 58 4.09 -3.16 -9.85
C TYR A 58 5.39 -3.88 -10.22
N ASP A 59 5.36 -4.89 -11.10
CA ASP A 59 6.55 -5.51 -11.67
C ASP A 59 7.36 -4.49 -12.51
N ALA A 60 6.69 -3.61 -13.27
CA ALA A 60 7.34 -2.51 -13.99
C ALA A 60 7.94 -1.46 -13.02
N CYS A 61 7.27 -1.18 -11.89
CA CYS A 61 7.83 -0.32 -10.84
C CYS A 61 9.06 -0.96 -10.17
N ASP A 62 9.07 -2.26 -9.94
CA ASP A 62 10.19 -3.00 -9.36
C ASP A 62 11.44 -2.93 -10.27
N GLN A 63 11.23 -3.02 -11.60
CA GLN A 63 12.29 -2.90 -12.61
C GLN A 63 12.90 -1.50 -12.74
N LEU A 64 12.34 -0.46 -12.10
CA LEU A 64 12.96 0.86 -12.04
C LEU A 64 14.30 0.87 -11.31
N GLY A 65 14.58 -0.17 -10.50
CA GLY A 65 15.83 -0.26 -9.73
C GLY A 65 15.94 0.79 -8.63
N LEU A 66 14.81 1.22 -8.07
CA LEU A 66 14.78 2.18 -6.97
C LEU A 66 15.34 1.55 -5.70
N THR A 67 16.05 2.35 -4.92
CA THR A 67 16.51 1.95 -3.58
C THR A 67 15.33 1.68 -2.65
N ALA A 68 15.56 0.92 -1.58
CA ALA A 68 14.53 0.62 -0.59
C ALA A 68 13.90 1.89 0.03
N GLU A 69 14.70 2.94 0.22
CA GLU A 69 14.22 4.23 0.71
C GLU A 69 13.34 4.94 -0.32
N GLU A 70 13.74 4.98 -1.58
CA GLU A 70 12.93 5.56 -2.66
C GLU A 70 11.59 4.83 -2.81
N GLN A 71 11.59 3.48 -2.77
CA GLN A 71 10.37 2.68 -2.80
C GLN A 71 9.44 3.01 -1.64
N LEU A 72 9.99 3.20 -0.43
CA LEU A 72 9.25 3.62 0.75
C LEU A 72 8.62 5.01 0.56
N GLN A 73 9.41 5.97 0.06
CA GLN A 73 8.96 7.34 -0.22
C GLN A 73 7.88 7.38 -1.31
N MET A 74 7.99 6.53 -2.33
CA MET A 74 6.94 6.35 -3.33
C MET A 74 5.63 5.91 -2.66
N GLY A 75 5.68 4.95 -1.74
CA GLY A 75 4.53 4.49 -0.97
C GLY A 75 3.92 5.59 -0.09
N MET A 76 4.73 6.37 0.60
CA MET A 76 4.26 7.54 1.37
C MET A 76 3.56 8.57 0.48
N GLY A 77 4.09 8.81 -0.73
CA GLY A 77 3.46 9.67 -1.73
C GLY A 77 2.08 9.17 -2.16
N VAL A 78 1.94 7.87 -2.36
CA VAL A 78 0.65 7.21 -2.65
C VAL A 78 -0.31 7.35 -1.47
N GLY A 79 0.14 7.12 -0.25
CA GLY A 79 -0.63 7.28 0.99
C GLY A 79 -1.23 8.68 1.10
N ARG A 80 -0.40 9.72 0.99
CA ARG A 80 -0.84 11.13 1.03
C ARG A 80 -1.92 11.45 0.01
N ARG A 81 -1.80 10.95 -1.22
CA ARG A 81 -2.81 11.18 -2.28
C ARG A 81 -4.13 10.46 -2.00
N ALA A 82 -4.05 9.24 -1.48
CA ALA A 82 -5.23 8.44 -1.12
C ALA A 82 -6.00 9.02 0.09
N GLN A 83 -5.30 9.70 1.01
CA GLN A 83 -5.92 10.34 2.18
C GLN A 83 -6.86 11.50 1.82
N GLY A 84 -6.58 12.23 0.75
CA GLY A 84 -7.36 13.41 0.35
C GLY A 84 -8.84 13.15 0.04
N THR A 85 -9.24 11.89 -0.09
CA THR A 85 -10.59 11.54 -0.51
C THR A 85 -11.49 10.90 0.56
N ILE A 86 -10.95 10.28 1.61
CA ILE A 86 -11.78 9.51 2.56
C ILE A 86 -11.29 9.61 4.01
N LEU A 87 -10.00 9.76 4.23
CA LEU A 87 -9.39 9.65 5.56
C LEU A 87 -9.26 11.00 6.29
N ALA A 88 -9.14 12.10 5.53
CA ALA A 88 -8.85 13.42 6.10
C ALA A 88 -9.88 13.87 7.14
N THR A 89 -11.16 13.63 6.90
CA THR A 89 -12.24 14.03 7.83
C THR A 89 -12.23 13.15 9.09
N ALA A 90 -12.09 11.83 8.92
CA ALA A 90 -12.02 10.91 10.05
C ALA A 90 -10.77 11.15 10.92
N VAL A 91 -9.66 11.52 10.29
CA VAL A 91 -8.39 11.83 10.96
C VAL A 91 -8.45 13.16 11.70
N ALA A 92 -9.04 14.21 11.12
CA ALA A 92 -9.21 15.50 11.80
C ALA A 92 -10.04 15.36 13.07
N MET A 93 -11.11 14.58 13.01
CA MET A 93 -11.95 14.25 14.19
C MET A 93 -11.18 13.39 15.21
N ALA A 94 -10.37 12.47 14.76
CA ALA A 94 -9.58 11.57 15.59
C ALA A 94 -8.47 12.29 16.37
N LYS A 95 -7.78 13.25 15.76
CA LYS A 95 -6.75 14.07 16.43
C LYS A 95 -7.30 14.88 17.61
N ALA A 96 -8.54 15.34 17.51
CA ALA A 96 -9.18 16.10 18.57
C ALA A 96 -9.59 15.24 19.78
N SER A 97 -9.66 13.92 19.66
CA SER A 97 -10.18 12.99 20.67
C SER A 97 -9.12 12.09 21.34
N GLY A 98 -7.83 12.38 21.19
CA GLY A 98 -6.75 11.57 21.80
C GLY A 98 -6.61 10.17 21.20
N VAL A 99 -6.90 10.02 19.92
CA VAL A 99 -6.84 8.75 19.20
C VAL A 99 -5.40 8.26 19.09
N THR A 100 -5.19 7.02 19.46
CA THR A 100 -3.91 6.32 19.35
C THR A 100 -3.91 5.40 18.11
N PRO A 101 -2.77 4.91 17.64
CA PRO A 101 -2.72 3.90 16.59
C PRO A 101 -3.64 2.69 16.85
N TRP A 102 -3.87 2.31 18.10
CA TRP A 102 -4.78 1.21 18.46
C TRP A 102 -6.24 1.44 18.07
N THR A 103 -6.66 2.68 17.93
CA THR A 103 -8.03 3.02 17.48
C THR A 103 -8.18 2.74 15.97
N VAL A 104 -7.10 2.87 15.20
CA VAL A 104 -7.11 2.81 13.74
C VAL A 104 -6.67 1.46 13.21
N LEU A 105 -5.68 0.83 13.83
CA LEU A 105 -5.14 -0.46 13.42
C LEU A 105 -6.21 -1.55 13.19
N PRO A 106 -7.24 -1.70 14.06
CA PRO A 106 -8.31 -2.66 13.82
C PRO A 106 -9.12 -2.40 12.53
N GLN A 107 -9.07 -1.17 12.00
CA GLN A 107 -9.79 -0.82 10.76
C GLN A 107 -8.98 -1.13 9.49
N TYR A 108 -7.71 -1.51 9.60
CA TYR A 108 -6.84 -1.79 8.46
C TYR A 108 -7.37 -2.90 7.56
N HIS A 109 -8.07 -3.91 8.11
CA HIS A 109 -8.75 -4.92 7.30
C HIS A 109 -9.80 -4.31 6.36
N ARG A 110 -10.53 -3.26 6.79
CA ARG A 110 -11.51 -2.57 5.96
C ARG A 110 -10.85 -1.75 4.85
N LEU A 111 -9.72 -1.10 5.17
CA LEU A 111 -8.92 -0.38 4.17
C LEU A 111 -8.36 -1.34 3.12
N PHE A 112 -7.83 -2.47 3.55
CA PHE A 112 -7.34 -3.51 2.66
C PHE A 112 -8.44 -4.02 1.71
N ARG A 113 -9.65 -4.31 2.25
CA ARG A 113 -10.82 -4.75 1.47
C ARG A 113 -11.34 -3.70 0.48
N ARG A 114 -11.01 -2.44 0.68
CA ARG A 114 -11.30 -1.38 -0.33
C ARG A 114 -10.30 -1.38 -1.47
N GLY A 115 -9.11 -1.93 -1.26
CA GLY A 115 -8.04 -2.01 -2.27
C GLY A 115 -8.03 -3.32 -3.04
N ALA A 116 -8.40 -4.44 -2.41
CA ALA A 116 -8.39 -5.78 -2.98
C ALA A 116 -9.71 -6.49 -2.71
N ASP A 117 -10.24 -7.23 -3.68
CA ASP A 117 -11.55 -7.90 -3.60
C ASP A 117 -11.51 -9.27 -2.90
N GLY A 118 -10.33 -9.68 -2.45
CA GLY A 118 -10.08 -10.93 -1.72
C GLY A 118 -8.84 -10.82 -0.84
N GLY A 119 -8.35 -11.96 -0.36
CA GLY A 119 -7.30 -11.99 0.64
C GLY A 119 -7.78 -11.47 2.01
N ALA A 120 -6.87 -11.32 2.96
CA ALA A 120 -7.16 -10.72 4.26
C ALA A 120 -5.96 -10.01 4.86
N LEU A 121 -6.27 -9.07 5.77
CA LEU A 121 -5.33 -8.42 6.64
C LEU A 121 -5.79 -8.61 8.09
N ALA A 122 -4.89 -9.06 8.94
CA ALA A 122 -5.09 -9.19 10.38
C ALA A 122 -4.08 -8.33 11.13
N VAL A 123 -4.48 -7.80 12.29
CA VAL A 123 -3.62 -7.05 13.18
C VAL A 123 -3.61 -7.73 14.55
N TRP A 124 -2.42 -8.03 15.05
CA TRP A 124 -2.19 -8.66 16.34
C TRP A 124 -1.48 -7.69 17.27
N LYS A 125 -1.99 -7.55 18.48
CA LYS A 125 -1.35 -6.73 19.51
C LYS A 125 -0.18 -7.52 20.11
N LEU A 126 1.05 -6.96 20.00
CA LEU A 126 2.25 -7.54 20.61
C LEU A 126 2.63 -6.81 21.90
N GLY A 127 2.29 -5.53 22.02
CA GLY A 127 2.60 -4.74 23.19
C GLY A 127 1.80 -3.42 23.23
N PRO A 128 2.03 -2.56 24.21
CA PRO A 128 1.29 -1.28 24.32
C PRO A 128 1.43 -0.38 23.10
N LYS A 129 2.62 -0.38 22.47
CA LYS A 129 2.98 0.42 21.30
C LYS A 129 3.54 -0.44 20.17
N GLU A 130 3.05 -1.67 20.02
CA GLU A 130 3.58 -2.62 19.06
C GLU A 130 2.48 -3.55 18.53
N ALA A 131 2.43 -3.69 17.21
CA ALA A 131 1.52 -4.59 16.51
C ALA A 131 2.25 -5.42 15.46
N ARG A 132 1.69 -6.58 15.14
CA ARG A 132 2.01 -7.38 13.96
C ARG A 132 0.86 -7.28 12.97
N ILE A 133 1.18 -6.97 11.72
CA ILE A 133 0.22 -6.91 10.62
C ILE A 133 0.53 -8.10 9.70
N GLU A 134 -0.44 -8.95 9.49
CA GLU A 134 -0.34 -10.10 8.59
C GLU A 134 -1.29 -9.93 7.42
N ILE A 135 -0.80 -10.20 6.21
CA ILE A 135 -1.58 -10.14 4.98
C ILE A 135 -1.41 -11.47 4.27
N VAL A 136 -2.51 -12.01 3.75
CA VAL A 136 -2.52 -13.26 3.01
C VAL A 136 -3.44 -13.17 1.80
N GLY A 137 -3.11 -13.93 0.75
CA GLY A 137 -3.96 -14.08 -0.44
C GLY A 137 -3.98 -12.86 -1.37
N CYS A 138 -2.90 -12.07 -1.41
CA CYS A 138 -2.73 -10.98 -2.37
C CYS A 138 -1.34 -11.07 -3.03
N GLU A 139 -1.29 -11.53 -4.28
CA GLU A 139 -0.04 -11.81 -5.00
C GLU A 139 0.84 -10.58 -5.25
N LEU A 140 0.32 -9.36 -5.07
CA LEU A 140 1.14 -8.15 -5.15
C LEU A 140 2.24 -8.12 -4.08
N PHE A 141 2.04 -8.80 -2.95
CA PHE A 141 3.07 -8.90 -1.91
C PHE A 141 4.24 -9.81 -2.30
N ASP A 142 4.19 -10.51 -3.44
CA ASP A 142 5.34 -11.20 -4.01
C ASP A 142 6.32 -10.23 -4.71
N VAL A 143 5.87 -9.00 -5.03
CA VAL A 143 6.67 -7.95 -5.65
C VAL A 143 7.38 -7.14 -4.58
N THR A 144 8.72 -7.04 -4.67
CA THR A 144 9.55 -6.35 -3.66
C THR A 144 9.19 -4.87 -3.54
N TYR A 145 9.06 -4.19 -4.68
CA TYR A 145 8.61 -2.80 -4.73
C TYR A 145 7.27 -2.62 -4.02
N PHE A 146 6.28 -3.49 -4.29
CA PHE A 146 4.96 -3.35 -3.68
C PHE A 146 5.01 -3.47 -2.16
N ARG A 147 5.78 -4.42 -1.60
CA ARG A 147 5.95 -4.55 -0.14
C ARG A 147 6.57 -3.31 0.48
N ALA A 148 7.62 -2.77 -0.14
CA ALA A 148 8.27 -1.56 0.34
C ALA A 148 7.35 -0.33 0.26
N ALA A 149 6.66 -0.15 -0.87
CA ALA A 149 5.69 0.92 -1.06
C ALA A 149 4.50 0.80 -0.10
N PHE A 150 3.99 -0.41 0.12
CA PHE A 150 2.90 -0.64 1.08
C PHE A 150 3.30 -0.25 2.51
N ARG A 151 4.55 -0.52 2.92
CA ARG A 151 5.10 0.00 4.19
C ARG A 151 5.06 1.52 4.24
N GLY A 152 5.42 2.18 3.14
CA GLY A 152 5.34 3.63 3.03
C GLY A 152 3.91 4.16 3.21
N VAL A 153 2.91 3.51 2.60
CA VAL A 153 1.48 3.83 2.81
C VAL A 153 1.10 3.69 4.29
N LEU A 154 1.50 2.60 4.93
CA LEU A 154 1.21 2.38 6.34
C LEU A 154 1.89 3.41 7.25
N LEU A 155 3.14 3.80 6.96
CA LEU A 155 3.86 4.85 7.70
C LEU A 155 3.19 6.21 7.56
N ASP A 156 2.77 6.56 6.35
CA ASP A 156 2.08 7.81 6.10
C ASP A 156 0.75 7.88 6.88
N ILE A 157 -0.04 6.80 6.88
CA ILE A 157 -1.25 6.70 7.69
C ILE A 157 -0.91 6.80 9.19
N ALA A 158 0.14 6.13 9.65
CA ALA A 158 0.55 6.14 11.06
C ALA A 158 0.95 7.53 11.54
N SER A 159 1.61 8.34 10.69
CA SER A 159 2.03 9.72 11.00
C SER A 159 0.86 10.65 11.38
N LEU A 160 -0.36 10.24 11.08
CA LEU A 160 -1.56 10.97 11.48
C LEU A 160 -1.93 10.77 12.96
N PHE A 161 -1.43 9.70 13.61
CA PHE A 161 -1.86 9.25 14.94
C PHE A 161 -0.73 9.16 15.96
N CYS A 162 0.53 9.21 15.52
CA CYS A 162 1.70 9.19 16.41
C CYS A 162 2.82 10.06 15.84
N ALA A 163 3.70 10.52 16.72
CA ALA A 163 4.83 11.38 16.33
C ALA A 163 5.88 10.59 15.51
N THR A 164 6.09 9.34 15.89
CA THR A 164 7.11 8.49 15.25
C THR A 164 6.54 7.09 15.09
N ALA A 165 6.71 6.51 13.90
CA ALA A 165 6.34 5.14 13.60
C ALA A 165 7.46 4.41 12.86
N TYR A 166 7.57 3.10 13.11
CA TYR A 166 8.50 2.20 12.44
C TYR A 166 7.74 0.98 11.93
N ILE A 167 7.98 0.62 10.68
CA ILE A 167 7.39 -0.59 10.09
C ILE A 167 8.50 -1.41 9.45
N HIS A 168 8.71 -2.59 9.99
CA HIS A 168 9.72 -3.54 9.52
C HIS A 168 9.05 -4.69 8.77
N ASP A 169 9.54 -5.00 7.58
CA ASP A 169 9.16 -6.21 6.87
C ASP A 169 9.80 -7.41 7.57
N GLN A 170 8.98 -8.31 8.07
CA GLN A 170 9.39 -9.55 8.71
C GLN A 170 9.07 -10.79 7.87
N THR A 171 8.72 -10.57 6.61
CA THR A 171 8.40 -11.61 5.65
C THR A 171 9.67 -12.39 5.31
N ARG A 172 9.91 -13.52 5.97
CA ARG A 172 11.10 -14.36 5.69
C ARG A 172 10.82 -15.21 4.49
N ILE A 173 10.41 -16.33 4.38
CA ILE A 173 10.04 -17.11 3.19
C ILE A 173 8.53 -17.31 3.21
N PRO A 174 7.73 -16.39 2.62
CA PRO A 174 6.30 -16.50 2.76
C PRO A 174 5.70 -17.47 1.75
N PRO A 175 4.56 -18.07 2.06
CA PRO A 175 3.66 -18.55 1.03
C PRO A 175 3.31 -17.39 0.06
N ARG A 176 3.09 -17.71 -1.22
CA ARG A 176 2.74 -16.69 -2.21
C ARG A 176 1.61 -15.78 -1.74
N GLY A 177 1.74 -14.50 -2.05
CA GLY A 177 0.74 -13.49 -1.72
C GLY A 177 0.61 -13.19 -0.23
N THR A 178 1.68 -13.40 0.56
CA THR A 178 1.70 -13.16 2.01
C THR A 178 2.74 -12.12 2.38
N ALA A 179 2.44 -11.26 3.35
CA ALA A 179 3.41 -10.36 3.99
C ALA A 179 3.18 -10.26 5.48
N VAL A 180 4.27 -10.05 6.23
CA VAL A 180 4.25 -9.85 7.68
C VAL A 180 5.04 -8.60 8.02
N PHE A 181 4.39 -7.64 8.68
CA PHE A 181 5.02 -6.41 9.12
C PHE A 181 4.95 -6.29 10.64
N ARG A 182 6.04 -5.81 11.24
CA ARG A 182 6.09 -5.37 12.63
C ARG A 182 5.93 -3.86 12.65
N PHE A 183 4.92 -3.37 13.32
CA PHE A 183 4.59 -1.95 13.45
C PHE A 183 4.82 -1.51 14.89
N GLN A 184 5.64 -0.47 15.06
CA GLN A 184 5.97 0.12 16.36
C GLN A 184 5.81 1.63 16.27
N TRP A 185 5.47 2.29 17.40
CA TRP A 185 5.32 3.74 17.48
C TRP A 185 5.72 4.31 18.83
N ALA A 186 6.02 5.61 18.85
CA ALA A 186 6.35 6.36 20.05
C ALA A 186 5.38 7.54 20.26
#